data_b93a7f1f0f7d5553dbc356119830f2de
#
_entry.id   b93a7f1f0f7d5553dbc356119830f2de
#
_cell.length_a   1.000
_cell.length_b   1.000
_cell.length_c   1.000
_cell.angle_alpha   90.00
_cell.angle_beta   90.00
_cell.angle_gamma   90.00
#
_symmetry.space_group_name_H-M   'P 1'
#
loop_
_entity.id
_entity.type
_entity.pdbx_description
1 polymer ?
#
loop_
_entity_poly.entity_id
_entity_poly.type
_entity_poly.pdbx_seq_one_letter_code
_entity_poly.pdbx_strand_id
1 'polypeptide(L)'
;MDKKALKIMLLMVGILTGCIFCREAHAQNAYPSASPTMTIVAADGTEEDVTGFDGSAPLRARFCSNVQDLGQYTPLYEWRIVRQADPVGGEETIVRYDADTEYTFTKSGSYTVEVLISFVQGTDTLEFAMDSPFTIAISESKLEVPNAFTPNGDGINDVFKVKEGYQSIVSFEATVFNRWGKRLFRWSDIAEGWDGNDGGNEAPDGAYFLRIQARGADGKVYDIKKTINLLRRYDENPGGATP
;
A
#
# COMPACT_ATOMS: atom_id res chain seq x y z
N MET A 1 -8.34 -41.27 -74.06
CA MET A 1 -8.07 -40.27 -73.03
C MET A 1 -8.29 -40.96 -71.68
N ASP A 2 -7.27 -41.13 -70.88
CA ASP A 2 -7.28 -41.98 -69.69
C ASP A 2 -8.06 -41.34 -68.59
N LYS A 3 -8.96 -42.11 -67.95
CA LYS A 3 -9.84 -41.62 -66.86
C LYS A 3 -9.06 -41.06 -65.65
N LYS A 4 -7.77 -41.40 -65.54
CA LYS A 4 -6.86 -40.86 -64.52
C LYS A 4 -6.42 -39.42 -64.82
N ALA A 5 -6.22 -39.06 -66.10
CA ALA A 5 -5.85 -37.70 -66.49
C ALA A 5 -7.01 -36.71 -66.31
N LEU A 6 -8.26 -37.14 -66.51
CA LEU A 6 -9.42 -36.32 -66.30
C LEU A 6 -9.68 -36.04 -64.81
N LYS A 7 -9.37 -36.99 -63.93
CA LYS A 7 -9.52 -36.84 -62.47
C LYS A 7 -8.48 -35.87 -61.88
N ILE A 8 -7.27 -35.85 -62.41
CA ILE A 8 -6.19 -34.93 -61.99
C ILE A 8 -6.50 -33.50 -62.48
N MET A 9 -7.04 -33.37 -63.69
CA MET A 9 -7.45 -32.06 -64.23
C MET A 9 -8.64 -31.45 -63.47
N LEU A 10 -9.60 -32.27 -63.00
CA LEU A 10 -10.68 -31.80 -62.14
C LEU A 10 -10.23 -31.41 -60.72
N LEU A 11 -9.15 -32.07 -60.22
CA LEU A 11 -8.61 -31.74 -58.89
C LEU A 11 -7.77 -30.44 -58.91
N MET A 12 -7.15 -30.11 -60.05
CA MET A 12 -6.38 -28.87 -60.19
C MET A 12 -7.25 -27.62 -60.39
N VAL A 13 -8.48 -27.76 -60.96
CA VAL A 13 -9.38 -26.63 -61.12
C VAL A 13 -10.11 -26.31 -59.79
N GLY A 14 -10.21 -27.29 -58.87
CA GLY A 14 -10.78 -27.08 -57.55
C GLY A 14 -9.90 -26.34 -56.57
N ILE A 15 -8.57 -26.27 -56.83
CA ILE A 15 -7.58 -25.60 -55.93
C ILE A 15 -7.41 -24.11 -56.29
N LEU A 16 -7.81 -23.68 -57.51
CA LEU A 16 -7.62 -22.30 -57.97
C LEU A 16 -8.84 -21.37 -57.69
N THR A 17 -9.93 -21.88 -57.20
CA THR A 17 -11.12 -21.07 -56.85
C THR A 17 -11.32 -20.87 -55.33
N GLY A 18 -10.36 -21.38 -54.54
CA GLY A 18 -10.42 -21.30 -53.08
C GLY A 18 -9.71 -20.10 -52.44
N CYS A 19 -9.16 -19.13 -53.22
CA CYS A 19 -8.30 -18.09 -52.69
C CYS A 19 -8.71 -16.66 -53.04
N ILE A 20 -10.02 -16.37 -53.20
CA ILE A 20 -10.52 -14.98 -53.33
C ILE A 20 -11.75 -14.82 -52.44
N PHE A 21 -11.68 -15.24 -51.20
CA PHE A 21 -12.36 -14.58 -50.10
C PHE A 21 -11.26 -14.07 -49.18
N CYS A 22 -10.56 -13.03 -49.63
CA CYS A 22 -10.02 -12.06 -48.71
C CYS A 22 -11.25 -11.55 -47.93
N ARG A 23 -11.53 -12.19 -46.81
CA ARG A 23 -12.35 -11.54 -45.79
C ARG A 23 -11.59 -10.26 -45.48
N GLU A 24 -12.09 -9.15 -46.02
CA GLU A 24 -11.83 -7.87 -45.39
C GLU A 24 -12.25 -8.08 -43.94
N ALA A 25 -11.26 -8.29 -43.07
CA ALA A 25 -11.45 -8.06 -41.66
C ALA A 25 -11.85 -6.59 -41.62
N HIS A 26 -13.13 -6.30 -41.61
CA HIS A 26 -13.57 -5.04 -41.06
C HIS A 26 -12.91 -4.99 -39.69
N ALA A 27 -11.86 -4.20 -39.57
CA ALA A 27 -11.43 -3.72 -38.29
C ALA A 27 -12.71 -3.15 -37.69
N GLN A 28 -13.34 -3.87 -36.77
CA GLN A 28 -14.30 -3.26 -35.88
C GLN A 28 -13.54 -2.06 -35.35
N ASN A 29 -14.03 -0.87 -35.62
CA ASN A 29 -13.52 0.33 -34.98
C ASN A 29 -13.78 0.12 -33.48
N ALA A 30 -12.82 -0.51 -32.81
CA ALA A 30 -12.85 -0.64 -31.38
C ALA A 30 -12.71 0.79 -30.86
N TYR A 31 -13.69 1.23 -30.12
CA TYR A 31 -13.62 2.49 -29.41
C TYR A 31 -12.63 2.34 -28.24
N PRO A 32 -11.87 3.39 -27.92
CA PRO A 32 -10.98 3.36 -26.77
C PRO A 32 -11.77 3.08 -25.50
N SER A 33 -11.17 2.26 -24.65
CA SER A 33 -11.76 1.86 -23.38
C SER A 33 -10.69 1.92 -22.27
N ALA A 34 -11.13 1.91 -21.02
CA ALA A 34 -10.24 1.85 -19.86
C ALA A 34 -10.79 0.89 -18.80
N SER A 35 -9.89 0.26 -18.06
CA SER A 35 -10.20 -0.63 -16.94
C SER A 35 -9.31 -0.29 -15.75
N PRO A 36 -9.55 0.84 -15.06
CA PRO A 36 -8.70 1.29 -13.99
C PRO A 36 -8.55 0.27 -12.86
N THR A 37 -7.34 0.17 -12.32
CA THR A 37 -7.02 -0.69 -11.17
C THR A 37 -6.34 0.10 -10.08
N MET A 38 -6.55 -0.33 -8.82
CA MET A 38 -5.84 0.15 -7.65
C MET A 38 -5.08 -1.01 -7.01
N THR A 39 -3.78 -0.83 -6.84
CA THR A 39 -2.88 -1.81 -6.19
C THR A 39 -2.35 -1.21 -4.90
N ILE A 40 -2.57 -1.86 -3.77
CA ILE A 40 -1.95 -1.53 -2.50
C ILE A 40 -0.55 -2.13 -2.45
N VAL A 41 0.42 -1.32 -2.03
CA VAL A 41 1.82 -1.74 -1.88
C VAL A 41 2.17 -1.75 -0.40
N ALA A 42 2.32 -2.92 0.18
CA ALA A 42 2.70 -3.09 1.58
C ALA A 42 4.18 -2.74 1.83
N ALA A 43 4.56 -2.55 3.10
CA ALA A 43 5.93 -2.19 3.48
C ALA A 43 6.98 -3.26 3.13
N ASP A 44 6.57 -4.53 3.06
CA ASP A 44 7.42 -5.66 2.65
C ASP A 44 7.53 -5.81 1.12
N GLY A 45 6.87 -4.93 0.36
CA GLY A 45 6.84 -4.94 -1.11
C GLY A 45 5.79 -5.87 -1.71
N THR A 46 4.93 -6.51 -0.91
CA THR A 46 3.79 -7.26 -1.45
C THR A 46 2.77 -6.31 -2.07
N GLU A 47 2.15 -6.75 -3.15
CA GLU A 47 1.19 -5.97 -3.92
C GLU A 47 -0.15 -6.72 -4.00
N GLU A 48 -1.26 -5.99 -3.82
CA GLU A 48 -2.61 -6.54 -3.89
C GLU A 48 -3.54 -5.59 -4.65
N ASP A 49 -4.25 -6.12 -5.66
CA ASP A 49 -5.26 -5.36 -6.41
C ASP A 49 -6.59 -5.38 -5.65
N VAL A 50 -7.11 -4.20 -5.39
CA VAL A 50 -8.32 -4.01 -4.61
C VAL A 50 -9.22 -2.91 -5.21
N THR A 51 -10.50 -2.89 -4.86
CA THR A 51 -11.44 -1.81 -5.20
C THR A 51 -11.69 -0.86 -4.03
N GLY A 52 -11.34 -1.29 -2.82
CA GLY A 52 -11.41 -0.51 -1.59
C GLY A 52 -10.44 -1.02 -0.55
N PHE A 53 -10.05 -0.16 0.40
CA PHE A 53 -9.12 -0.47 1.47
C PHE A 53 -9.53 0.22 2.77
N ASP A 54 -9.38 -0.48 3.89
CA ASP A 54 -9.54 0.06 5.24
C ASP A 54 -8.33 -0.36 6.09
N GLY A 55 -7.62 0.61 6.64
CA GLY A 55 -6.40 0.32 7.39
C GLY A 55 -5.67 1.55 7.91
N SER A 56 -4.35 1.39 8.07
CA SER A 56 -3.47 2.35 8.74
C SER A 56 -2.59 3.13 7.77
N ALA A 57 -2.29 4.40 8.10
CA ALA A 57 -1.23 5.17 7.47
C ALA A 57 0.16 4.78 8.03
N PRO A 58 1.25 4.96 7.23
CA PRO A 58 1.23 5.35 5.82
C PRO A 58 0.77 4.20 4.92
N LEU A 59 -0.10 4.49 3.94
CA LEU A 59 -0.56 3.55 2.94
C LEU A 59 -0.10 4.01 1.57
N ARG A 60 0.61 3.16 0.85
CA ARG A 60 1.02 3.42 -0.53
C ARG A 60 0.09 2.69 -1.48
N ALA A 61 -0.47 3.41 -2.45
CA ALA A 61 -1.31 2.83 -3.49
C ALA A 61 -0.87 3.32 -4.87
N ARG A 62 -0.90 2.41 -5.84
CA ARG A 62 -0.69 2.67 -7.26
C ARG A 62 -2.03 2.59 -7.99
N PHE A 63 -2.24 3.49 -8.93
CA PHE A 63 -3.44 3.56 -9.75
C PHE A 63 -3.03 3.50 -11.20
N CYS A 64 -3.55 2.52 -11.95
CA CYS A 64 -3.28 2.32 -13.36
C CYS A 64 -4.56 2.51 -14.16
N SER A 65 -4.48 3.26 -15.28
CA SER A 65 -5.65 3.54 -16.12
C SER A 65 -6.05 2.36 -17.01
N ASN A 66 -5.09 1.50 -17.38
CA ASN A 66 -5.24 0.32 -18.23
C ASN A 66 -6.07 0.60 -19.49
N VAL A 67 -5.68 1.63 -20.24
CA VAL A 67 -6.33 2.02 -21.48
C VAL A 67 -6.07 1.00 -22.58
N GLN A 68 -7.10 0.68 -23.38
CA GLN A 68 -7.08 -0.27 -24.48
C GLN A 68 -7.71 0.34 -25.75
N ASP A 69 -7.42 -0.28 -26.90
CA ASP A 69 -8.02 0.02 -28.20
C ASP A 69 -7.97 1.50 -28.62
N LEU A 70 -6.88 2.18 -28.31
CA LEU A 70 -6.68 3.62 -28.58
C LEU A 70 -6.88 4.01 -30.05
N GLY A 71 -6.55 3.12 -31.01
CA GLY A 71 -6.61 3.45 -32.42
C GLY A 71 -5.79 4.70 -32.75
N GLN A 72 -6.46 5.77 -33.17
CA GLN A 72 -5.84 7.08 -33.45
C GLN A 72 -6.14 8.13 -32.36
N TYR A 73 -6.80 7.76 -31.28
CA TYR A 73 -7.08 8.67 -30.18
C TYR A 73 -5.86 8.86 -29.28
N THR A 74 -5.73 10.08 -28.77
CA THR A 74 -4.76 10.44 -27.74
C THR A 74 -5.47 10.59 -26.40
N PRO A 75 -5.12 9.81 -25.37
CA PRO A 75 -5.75 9.91 -24.07
C PRO A 75 -5.19 11.09 -23.27
N LEU A 76 -6.06 11.81 -22.59
CA LEU A 76 -5.75 12.82 -21.59
C LEU A 76 -6.35 12.34 -20.27
N TYR A 77 -5.53 12.27 -19.24
CA TYR A 77 -5.89 11.69 -17.94
C TYR A 77 -6.11 12.78 -16.90
N GLU A 78 -7.09 12.59 -16.01
CA GLU A 78 -7.26 13.39 -14.81
C GLU A 78 -7.65 12.49 -13.65
N TRP A 79 -6.68 12.12 -12.83
CA TRP A 79 -6.92 11.44 -11.56
C TRP A 79 -7.28 12.45 -10.49
N ARG A 80 -8.36 12.19 -9.77
CA ARG A 80 -8.81 12.98 -8.62
C ARG A 80 -8.75 12.10 -7.38
N ILE A 81 -7.94 12.52 -6.40
CA ILE A 81 -7.86 11.92 -5.07
C ILE A 81 -8.51 12.91 -4.12
N VAL A 82 -9.69 12.58 -3.65
CA VAL A 82 -10.52 13.46 -2.83
C VAL A 82 -10.58 12.90 -1.42
N ARG A 83 -10.03 13.64 -0.45
CA ARG A 83 -10.24 13.37 0.96
C ARG A 83 -11.53 14.03 1.40
N GLN A 84 -12.49 13.23 1.86
CA GLN A 84 -13.74 13.74 2.42
C GLN A 84 -13.45 14.54 3.69
N ALA A 85 -14.09 15.70 3.79
CA ALA A 85 -13.86 16.58 4.89
C ALA A 85 -14.38 16.00 6.21
N ASP A 86 -13.60 16.15 7.26
CA ASP A 86 -14.13 16.34 8.59
C ASP A 86 -15.07 17.56 8.61
N PRO A 87 -16.12 17.60 9.44
CA PRO A 87 -17.10 18.69 9.48
C PRO A 87 -16.51 20.11 9.63
N VAL A 88 -15.22 20.21 9.95
CA VAL A 88 -14.50 21.48 10.21
C VAL A 88 -13.40 21.78 9.19
N GLY A 89 -12.96 20.83 8.35
CA GLY A 89 -11.70 20.94 7.60
C GLY A 89 -11.79 21.19 6.10
N GLY A 90 -12.98 21.13 5.49
CA GLY A 90 -13.13 21.24 4.03
C GLY A 90 -12.60 20.02 3.27
N GLU A 91 -13.01 19.86 2.03
CA GLU A 91 -12.57 18.82 1.10
C GLU A 91 -11.15 19.12 0.60
N GLU A 92 -10.26 18.13 0.63
CA GLU A 92 -8.91 18.25 0.06
C GLU A 92 -8.85 17.41 -1.23
N THR A 93 -8.67 18.08 -2.37
CA THR A 93 -8.57 17.41 -3.68
C THR A 93 -7.16 17.52 -4.23
N ILE A 94 -6.60 16.38 -4.64
CA ILE A 94 -5.31 16.26 -5.32
C ILE A 94 -5.57 15.78 -6.72
N VAL A 95 -5.02 16.47 -7.73
CA VAL A 95 -5.16 16.12 -9.14
C VAL A 95 -3.83 15.65 -9.72
N ARG A 96 -3.86 14.62 -10.59
CA ARG A 96 -2.72 14.11 -11.36
C ARG A 96 -3.16 13.90 -12.81
N TYR A 97 -2.22 14.07 -13.75
CA TYR A 97 -2.48 14.00 -15.20
C TYR A 97 -1.68 12.90 -15.91
N ASP A 98 -1.00 12.05 -15.17
CA ASP A 98 -0.25 10.93 -15.72
C ASP A 98 -1.19 9.75 -16.07
N ALA A 99 -0.79 8.88 -16.98
CA ALA A 99 -1.55 7.68 -17.32
C ALA A 99 -1.73 6.77 -16.10
N ASP A 100 -0.64 6.60 -15.33
CA ASP A 100 -0.61 5.87 -14.06
C ASP A 100 -0.06 6.80 -12.99
N THR A 101 -0.58 6.69 -11.77
CA THR A 101 -0.15 7.53 -10.66
C THR A 101 0.02 6.72 -9.38
N GLU A 102 0.80 7.26 -8.45
CA GLU A 102 1.00 6.68 -7.13
C GLU A 102 0.77 7.75 -6.07
N TYR A 103 0.17 7.34 -4.97
CA TYR A 103 -0.06 8.22 -3.84
C TYR A 103 0.18 7.51 -2.51
N THR A 104 0.79 8.23 -1.55
CA THR A 104 0.96 7.75 -0.18
C THR A 104 0.01 8.52 0.75
N PHE A 105 -0.97 7.80 1.28
CA PHE A 105 -1.93 8.33 2.23
C PHE A 105 -1.29 8.43 3.61
N THR A 106 -1.08 9.67 4.08
CA THR A 106 -0.44 9.97 5.36
C THR A 106 -1.36 10.69 6.34
N LYS A 107 -2.59 11.02 5.92
CA LYS A 107 -3.61 11.64 6.77
C LYS A 107 -4.76 10.66 6.96
N SER A 108 -5.33 10.60 8.18
CA SER A 108 -6.54 9.81 8.46
C SER A 108 -7.76 10.40 7.77
N GLY A 109 -8.78 9.57 7.56
CA GLY A 109 -10.05 9.96 6.94
C GLY A 109 -10.44 9.08 5.77
N SER A 110 -11.56 9.39 5.14
CA SER A 110 -12.09 8.68 3.99
C SER A 110 -11.69 9.36 2.69
N TYR A 111 -11.28 8.57 1.71
CA TYR A 111 -10.86 9.07 0.39
C TYR A 111 -11.66 8.37 -0.69
N THR A 112 -11.91 9.10 -1.76
CA THR A 112 -12.33 8.55 -3.05
C THR A 112 -11.28 8.88 -4.10
N VAL A 113 -11.01 7.90 -5.00
CA VAL A 113 -10.08 8.09 -6.11
C VAL A 113 -10.77 7.70 -7.40
N GLU A 114 -10.80 8.59 -8.37
CA GLU A 114 -11.40 8.40 -9.67
C GLU A 114 -10.47 8.88 -10.79
N VAL A 115 -10.64 8.35 -11.99
CA VAL A 115 -10.01 8.85 -13.20
C VAL A 115 -11.06 9.24 -14.22
N LEU A 116 -10.86 10.41 -14.81
CA LEU A 116 -11.53 10.88 -16.01
C LEU A 116 -10.53 10.79 -17.16
N ILE A 117 -10.93 10.22 -18.29
CA ILE A 117 -10.05 10.10 -19.46
C ILE A 117 -10.78 10.67 -20.67
N SER A 118 -10.17 11.68 -21.30
CA SER A 118 -10.66 12.24 -22.56
C SER A 118 -9.83 11.66 -23.70
N PHE A 119 -10.46 10.90 -24.59
CA PHE A 119 -9.84 10.36 -25.79
C PHE A 119 -10.06 11.32 -26.95
N VAL A 120 -9.02 11.97 -27.42
CA VAL A 120 -9.10 13.05 -28.43
C VAL A 120 -8.54 12.58 -29.76
N GLN A 121 -9.31 12.78 -30.85
CA GLN A 121 -8.87 12.55 -32.23
C GLN A 121 -9.32 13.72 -33.12
N GLY A 122 -8.42 14.62 -33.45
CA GLY A 122 -8.76 15.84 -34.21
C GLY A 122 -9.76 16.72 -33.45
N THR A 123 -11.00 16.82 -33.95
CA THR A 123 -12.09 17.56 -33.29
C THR A 123 -13.01 16.64 -32.48
N ASP A 124 -12.81 15.32 -32.57
CA ASP A 124 -13.61 14.33 -31.87
C ASP A 124 -13.06 14.08 -30.47
N THR A 125 -13.95 13.95 -29.48
CA THR A 125 -13.60 13.63 -28.10
C THR A 125 -14.59 12.62 -27.55
N LEU A 126 -14.06 11.54 -26.97
CA LEU A 126 -14.82 10.54 -26.22
C LEU A 126 -14.40 10.63 -24.76
N GLU A 127 -15.37 10.59 -23.86
CA GLU A 127 -15.12 10.67 -22.42
C GLU A 127 -15.33 9.30 -21.76
N PHE A 128 -14.39 8.94 -20.90
CA PHE A 128 -14.51 7.83 -19.98
C PHE A 128 -14.54 8.35 -18.56
N ALA A 129 -15.50 7.88 -17.77
CA ALA A 129 -15.56 8.06 -16.32
C ALA A 129 -15.77 6.70 -15.66
N MET A 130 -15.22 6.51 -14.49
CA MET A 130 -15.44 5.29 -13.71
C MET A 130 -16.89 5.20 -13.25
N ASP A 131 -17.50 4.00 -13.31
CA ASP A 131 -18.84 3.74 -12.76
C ASP A 131 -18.86 3.88 -11.23
N SER A 132 -17.75 3.53 -10.58
CA SER A 132 -17.57 3.64 -9.13
C SER A 132 -16.12 4.01 -8.80
N PRO A 133 -15.89 5.02 -7.95
CA PRO A 133 -14.56 5.38 -7.52
C PRO A 133 -13.96 4.30 -6.62
N PHE A 134 -12.64 4.23 -6.55
CA PHE A 134 -11.96 3.50 -5.48
C PHE A 134 -12.19 4.20 -4.15
N THR A 135 -12.33 3.43 -3.06
CA THR A 135 -12.55 3.96 -1.71
C THR A 135 -11.42 3.54 -0.78
N ILE A 136 -10.92 4.48 0.02
CA ILE A 136 -9.85 4.22 0.99
C ILE A 136 -10.24 4.87 2.31
N ALA A 137 -10.23 4.10 3.40
CA ALA A 137 -10.42 4.59 4.74
C ALA A 137 -9.12 4.42 5.55
N ILE A 138 -8.57 5.52 6.04
CA ILE A 138 -7.38 5.55 6.89
C ILE A 138 -7.79 5.84 8.33
N SER A 139 -7.49 4.90 9.22
CA SER A 139 -7.84 4.97 10.64
C SER A 139 -7.15 6.15 11.35
N GLU A 140 -7.73 6.57 12.47
CA GLU A 140 -7.06 7.45 13.44
C GLU A 140 -5.85 6.78 14.07
N SER A 141 -4.97 7.59 14.67
CA SER A 141 -3.74 7.07 15.26
C SER A 141 -3.97 6.44 16.64
N LYS A 142 -3.27 5.33 16.88
CA LYS A 142 -3.21 4.67 18.18
C LYS A 142 -1.77 4.28 18.49
N LEU A 143 -1.31 4.61 19.71
CA LEU A 143 0.03 4.28 20.19
C LEU A 143 -0.02 3.95 21.69
N GLU A 144 0.41 2.76 22.04
CA GLU A 144 0.52 2.29 23.43
C GLU A 144 1.89 1.65 23.67
N VAL A 145 2.42 1.82 24.88
CA VAL A 145 3.71 1.24 25.28
C VAL A 145 3.59 0.47 26.60
N PRO A 146 4.35 -0.63 26.78
CA PRO A 146 4.38 -1.37 28.04
C PRO A 146 5.04 -0.57 29.18
N ASN A 147 4.96 -1.10 30.40
CA ASN A 147 5.62 -0.53 31.58
C ASN A 147 6.93 -1.24 31.94
N ALA A 148 7.08 -2.48 31.46
CA ALA A 148 8.21 -3.34 31.76
C ALA A 148 8.46 -4.30 30.60
N PHE A 149 9.65 -4.92 30.61
CA PHE A 149 10.02 -6.03 29.74
C PHE A 149 11.03 -6.93 30.46
N THR A 150 11.20 -8.14 29.96
CA THR A 150 11.94 -9.22 30.61
C THR A 150 12.94 -9.86 29.66
N PRO A 151 14.08 -9.20 29.35
CA PRO A 151 15.05 -9.72 28.38
C PRO A 151 15.86 -10.89 28.98
N ASN A 152 15.19 -12.03 29.24
CA ASN A 152 15.74 -13.26 29.81
C ASN A 152 16.00 -14.37 28.77
N GLY A 153 15.60 -14.15 27.49
CA GLY A 153 15.81 -15.09 26.40
C GLY A 153 14.78 -16.19 26.28
N ASP A 154 13.62 -16.06 26.94
CA ASP A 154 12.52 -17.06 26.87
C ASP A 154 11.58 -16.85 25.67
N GLY A 155 11.79 -15.80 24.88
CA GLY A 155 10.97 -15.42 23.71
C GLY A 155 9.75 -14.57 24.04
N ILE A 156 9.53 -14.22 25.33
CA ILE A 156 8.39 -13.44 25.79
C ILE A 156 8.89 -12.11 26.39
N ASN A 157 8.44 -10.99 25.81
CA ASN A 157 8.82 -9.65 26.27
C ASN A 157 10.33 -9.39 26.37
N ASP A 158 11.15 -10.10 25.59
CA ASP A 158 12.60 -9.91 25.55
C ASP A 158 13.04 -8.56 25.00
N VAL A 159 12.17 -7.91 24.23
CA VAL A 159 12.42 -6.62 23.61
C VAL A 159 11.38 -5.61 24.05
N PHE A 160 11.83 -4.47 24.58
CA PHE A 160 10.96 -3.34 24.85
C PHE A 160 10.56 -2.66 23.55
N LYS A 161 9.33 -2.83 23.11
CA LYS A 161 8.77 -2.22 21.89
C LYS A 161 7.37 -1.65 22.13
N VAL A 162 6.86 -0.91 21.16
CA VAL A 162 5.47 -0.46 21.12
C VAL A 162 4.56 -1.71 21.16
N LYS A 163 3.43 -1.61 21.87
CA LYS A 163 2.46 -2.70 21.89
C LYS A 163 1.88 -2.94 20.51
N GLU A 164 1.61 -4.18 20.19
CA GLU A 164 0.91 -4.56 18.97
C GLU A 164 -0.46 -3.88 18.88
N GLY A 165 -0.93 -3.64 17.64
CA GLY A 165 -2.18 -2.91 17.40
C GLY A 165 -2.01 -1.38 17.41
N TYR A 166 -0.79 -0.85 17.27
CA TYR A 166 -0.61 0.55 16.90
C TYR A 166 -1.19 0.81 15.50
N GLN A 167 -1.67 2.02 15.26
CA GLN A 167 -2.35 2.40 14.02
C GLN A 167 -1.93 3.80 13.58
N SER A 168 -1.80 3.98 12.28
CA SER A 168 -1.67 5.28 11.62
C SER A 168 -0.63 6.21 12.25
N ILE A 169 0.54 5.68 12.58
CA ILE A 169 1.70 6.45 13.06
C ILE A 169 2.60 6.78 11.86
N VAL A 170 2.69 8.05 11.50
CA VAL A 170 3.42 8.53 10.31
C VAL A 170 4.82 9.04 10.62
N SER A 171 5.14 9.26 11.87
CA SER A 171 6.49 9.56 12.32
C SER A 171 6.69 9.02 13.73
N PHE A 172 7.85 8.43 14.00
CA PHE A 172 8.15 7.81 15.28
C PHE A 172 9.63 7.94 15.60
N GLU A 173 9.93 8.27 16.86
CA GLU A 173 11.25 8.23 17.44
C GLU A 173 11.13 7.87 18.92
N ALA A 174 11.90 6.89 19.35
CA ALA A 174 11.99 6.50 20.76
C ALA A 174 13.43 6.52 21.25
N THR A 175 13.62 6.88 22.52
CA THR A 175 14.92 6.95 23.15
C THR A 175 14.82 6.48 24.60
N VAL A 176 15.77 5.63 25.02
CA VAL A 176 15.91 5.14 26.39
C VAL A 176 17.14 5.78 27.04
N PHE A 177 16.97 6.22 28.28
CA PHE A 177 18.02 6.82 29.11
C PHE A 177 18.12 6.08 30.42
N ASN A 178 19.35 6.02 30.97
CA ASN A 178 19.58 5.57 32.34
C ASN A 178 19.26 6.68 33.37
N ARG A 179 19.33 6.35 34.66
CA ARG A 179 19.04 7.29 35.78
C ARG A 179 19.93 8.54 35.82
N TRP A 180 21.06 8.53 35.14
CA TRP A 180 21.97 9.67 35.03
C TRP A 180 21.77 10.52 33.79
N GLY A 181 20.75 10.19 32.97
CA GLY A 181 20.45 10.90 31.73
C GLY A 181 21.34 10.50 30.53
N LYS A 182 22.19 9.46 30.66
CA LYS A 182 22.94 8.92 29.53
C LYS A 182 21.97 8.20 28.63
N ARG A 183 21.98 8.55 27.33
CA ARG A 183 21.22 7.82 26.29
C ARG A 183 21.85 6.44 26.08
N LEU A 184 21.04 5.39 26.20
CA LEU A 184 21.45 3.99 25.99
C LEU A 184 21.10 3.52 24.60
N PHE A 185 19.85 3.79 24.15
CA PHE A 185 19.34 3.30 22.88
C PHE A 185 18.41 4.33 22.23
N ARG A 186 18.36 4.35 20.88
CA ARG A 186 17.44 5.16 20.10
C ARG A 186 17.05 4.41 18.84
N TRP A 187 15.76 4.44 18.48
CA TRP A 187 15.25 3.82 17.27
C TRP A 187 14.11 4.65 16.67
N SER A 188 13.86 4.47 15.37
CA SER A 188 12.88 5.21 14.59
C SER A 188 11.91 4.33 13.81
N ASP A 189 12.18 3.02 13.72
CA ASP A 189 11.20 2.07 13.22
C ASP A 189 10.30 1.62 14.37
N ILE A 190 9.00 1.84 14.26
CA ILE A 190 8.02 1.52 15.31
C ILE A 190 7.94 0.02 15.62
N ALA A 191 8.32 -0.84 14.66
CA ALA A 191 8.36 -2.28 14.82
C ALA A 191 9.58 -2.77 15.61
N GLU A 192 10.65 -1.95 15.67
CA GLU A 192 11.86 -2.24 16.43
C GLU A 192 11.69 -1.91 17.92
N GLY A 193 12.70 -2.24 18.71
CA GLY A 193 12.74 -1.98 20.14
C GLY A 193 14.10 -2.13 20.78
N TRP A 194 14.17 -1.89 22.08
CA TRP A 194 15.36 -2.02 22.87
C TRP A 194 15.46 -3.41 23.53
N ASP A 195 16.55 -4.11 23.29
CA ASP A 195 16.85 -5.45 23.80
C ASP A 195 17.41 -5.47 25.24
N GLY A 196 17.50 -4.32 25.90
CA GLY A 196 18.05 -4.21 27.25
C GLY A 196 19.58 -4.13 27.30
N ASN A 197 20.25 -3.80 26.17
CA ASN A 197 21.70 -3.67 26.13
C ASN A 197 22.17 -2.20 26.00
N ASP A 198 23.36 -1.88 26.52
CA ASP A 198 24.09 -0.62 26.33
C ASP A 198 25.41 -0.93 25.60
N GLY A 199 25.45 -0.70 24.29
CA GLY A 199 26.64 -0.91 23.48
C GLY A 199 27.18 -2.34 23.49
N GLY A 200 26.32 -3.33 23.55
CA GLY A 200 26.67 -4.76 23.55
C GLY A 200 26.86 -5.37 24.94
N ASN A 201 26.73 -4.59 26.02
CA ASN A 201 26.72 -5.09 27.37
C ASN A 201 25.30 -5.07 27.95
N GLU A 202 24.96 -6.04 28.77
CA GLU A 202 23.68 -6.08 29.45
C GLU A 202 23.51 -4.87 30.38
N ALA A 203 22.39 -4.15 30.19
CA ALA A 203 21.99 -3.13 31.14
C ALA A 203 21.42 -3.81 32.41
N PRO A 204 21.78 -3.31 33.64
CA PRO A 204 21.31 -3.93 34.87
C PRO A 204 19.81 -3.82 35.07
N ASP A 205 19.25 -4.74 35.84
CA ASP A 205 17.86 -4.66 36.29
C ASP A 205 17.56 -3.31 36.95
N GLY A 206 16.41 -2.75 36.64
CA GLY A 206 15.98 -1.48 37.22
C GLY A 206 15.13 -0.62 36.33
N ALA A 207 15.02 0.65 36.76
CA ALA A 207 14.19 1.65 36.10
C ALA A 207 15.01 2.47 35.09
N TYR A 208 14.42 2.67 33.93
CA TYR A 208 14.95 3.46 32.83
C TYR A 208 13.92 4.52 32.39
N PHE A 209 14.38 5.60 31.80
CA PHE A 209 13.51 6.65 31.29
C PHE A 209 13.32 6.49 29.78
N LEU A 210 12.08 6.37 29.38
CA LEU A 210 11.66 6.33 27.98
C LEU A 210 11.15 7.70 27.56
N ARG A 211 11.56 8.15 26.38
CA ARG A 211 10.92 9.23 25.66
C ARG A 211 10.52 8.77 24.27
N ILE A 212 9.24 8.95 23.91
CA ILE A 212 8.75 8.74 22.56
C ILE A 212 8.22 10.04 22.02
N GLN A 213 8.62 10.38 20.80
CA GLN A 213 8.07 11.46 20.01
C GLN A 213 7.48 10.83 18.74
N ALA A 214 6.18 10.97 18.55
CA ALA A 214 5.52 10.40 17.40
C ALA A 214 4.38 11.32 16.92
N ARG A 215 3.97 11.12 15.66
CA ARG A 215 2.86 11.85 15.06
C ARG A 215 1.92 10.85 14.40
N GLY A 216 0.64 11.02 14.68
CA GLY A 216 -0.45 10.30 14.04
C GLY A 216 -0.88 10.91 12.72
N ALA A 217 -1.51 10.11 11.87
CA ALA A 217 -2.12 10.55 10.62
C ALA A 217 -3.30 11.53 10.84
N ASP A 218 -3.95 11.46 11.99
CA ASP A 218 -4.97 12.39 12.48
C ASP A 218 -4.40 13.73 12.99
N GLY A 219 -3.06 13.91 12.90
CA GLY A 219 -2.36 15.09 13.38
C GLY A 219 -2.03 15.06 14.88
N LYS A 220 -2.46 14.04 15.62
CA LYS A 220 -2.16 13.88 17.04
C LYS A 220 -0.66 13.74 17.28
N VAL A 221 -0.17 14.51 18.25
CA VAL A 221 1.23 14.47 18.66
C VAL A 221 1.36 13.67 19.96
N TYR A 222 2.27 12.69 19.95
CA TYR A 222 2.62 11.88 21.09
C TYR A 222 3.98 12.33 21.60
N ASP A 223 4.07 12.92 22.81
CA ASP A 223 5.32 13.17 23.58
C ASP A 223 5.21 12.36 24.88
N ILE A 224 5.52 11.07 24.78
CA ILE A 224 5.41 10.15 25.90
C ILE A 224 6.75 10.17 26.67
N LYS A 225 6.67 10.51 27.95
CA LYS A 225 7.76 10.43 28.92
C LYS A 225 7.35 9.46 30.01
N LYS A 226 8.07 8.37 30.17
CA LYS A 226 7.64 7.27 31.02
C LYS A 226 8.84 6.57 31.65
N THR A 227 8.67 6.08 32.87
CA THR A 227 9.58 5.13 33.45
C THR A 227 9.19 3.72 33.01
N ILE A 228 10.16 2.94 32.58
CA ILE A 228 10.04 1.53 32.20
C ILE A 228 10.95 0.68 33.07
N ASN A 229 10.56 -0.56 33.36
CA ASN A 229 11.34 -1.47 34.17
C ASN A 229 11.94 -2.59 33.31
N LEU A 230 13.25 -2.83 33.48
CA LEU A 230 13.96 -3.97 32.94
C LEU A 230 14.11 -5.00 34.05
N LEU A 231 13.64 -6.23 33.83
CA LEU A 231 13.52 -7.29 34.84
C LEU A 231 14.05 -8.64 34.29
N ARG A 232 15.36 -8.82 34.14
CA ARG A 232 15.96 -10.03 33.56
C ARG A 232 15.72 -11.29 34.37
N ARG A 233 15.58 -11.14 35.67
CA ARG A 233 15.43 -12.27 36.59
C ARG A 233 13.97 -12.65 36.86
N TYR A 234 13.04 -12.05 36.14
CA TYR A 234 11.64 -12.37 36.26
C TYR A 234 11.31 -13.54 35.33
N ASP A 235 10.84 -14.64 35.91
CA ASP A 235 10.32 -15.78 35.16
C ASP A 235 8.79 -15.66 35.11
N GLU A 236 8.24 -15.44 33.93
CA GLU A 236 6.79 -15.36 33.70
C GLU A 236 6.10 -16.73 33.83
N ASN A 237 6.89 -17.82 33.86
CA ASN A 237 6.37 -19.19 34.01
C ASN A 237 6.94 -19.90 35.26
N PRO A 238 6.58 -19.47 36.51
CA PRO A 238 7.11 -20.04 37.76
C PRO A 238 6.73 -21.52 38.00
N GLY A 239 6.06 -22.19 37.06
CA GLY A 239 5.62 -23.59 37.14
C GLY A 239 6.50 -24.59 36.38
N GLY A 240 7.59 -24.17 35.77
CA GLY A 240 8.48 -25.03 34.97
C GLY A 240 9.65 -25.67 35.74
N ALA A 241 9.64 -25.70 37.06
CA ALA A 241 10.62 -26.51 37.82
C ALA A 241 10.32 -27.99 37.57
N THR A 242 11.00 -28.59 36.61
CA THR A 242 11.09 -30.04 36.46
C THR A 242 11.98 -30.59 37.59
N PRO A 243 11.63 -31.73 38.18
CA PRO A 243 12.35 -32.36 39.29
C PRO A 243 13.73 -32.86 38.94
#